data_14d81d743d72442bf3ed461954ad960c
#
_entry.id   14d81d743d72442bf3ed461954ad960c
#
_cell.length_a   1.000
_cell.length_b   1.000
_cell.length_c   1.000
_cell.angle_alpha   90.00
_cell.angle_beta   90.00
_cell.angle_gamma   90.00
#
_symmetry.space_group_name_H-M   'P 1'
#
loop_
_entity.id
_entity.type
_entity.pdbx_description
1 polymer ?
#
loop_
_entity_poly.entity_id
_entity_poly.type
_entity_poly.pdbx_seq_one_letter_code
_entity_poly.pdbx_strand_id
1 'polypeptide(L)'
;APPLDAPESLQMTQVSSGWFNAGLDPLGRNKLVPTVSFRLQNTTDDTIRYVQLNGVFRRQGEEEEWGTSYVHAFGTEGLDAGSSTIEFRLESERGYTGEQARDEMLAHSGFVDVTMDLFVKHRGDQWVRLDSIDIDRQLLTQ
;
A
#
# COMPACT_ATOMS: atom_id res chain seq x y z
N ALA A 1 -8.48 12.21 25.89
CA ALA A 1 -8.74 10.86 25.41
C ALA A 1 -7.43 10.16 25.07
N PRO A 2 -7.32 8.86 25.31
CA PRO A 2 -6.08 8.14 24.95
C PRO A 2 -5.92 8.11 23.42
N PRO A 3 -4.68 8.02 22.93
CA PRO A 3 -4.43 7.86 21.50
C PRO A 3 -5.08 6.58 20.97
N LEU A 4 -5.48 6.61 19.70
CA LEU A 4 -6.03 5.43 19.05
C LEU A 4 -4.93 4.37 18.90
N ASP A 5 -5.23 3.15 19.32
CA ASP A 5 -4.37 2.00 19.01
C ASP A 5 -4.75 1.50 17.61
N ALA A 6 -4.05 1.99 16.60
CA ALA A 6 -4.41 1.71 15.22
C ALA A 6 -4.38 0.21 14.88
N PRO A 7 -3.35 -0.58 15.28
CA PRO A 7 -3.35 -2.01 14.99
C PRO A 7 -4.52 -2.78 15.61
N GLU A 8 -5.02 -2.30 16.75
CA GLU A 8 -6.18 -2.93 17.42
C GLU A 8 -7.51 -2.42 16.89
N SER A 9 -7.53 -1.24 16.27
CA SER A 9 -8.76 -0.54 15.93
C SER A 9 -9.12 -0.59 14.45
N LEU A 10 -8.14 -0.74 13.59
CA LEU A 10 -8.32 -0.77 12.14
C LEU A 10 -7.68 -2.04 11.59
N GLN A 11 -8.42 -2.71 10.72
CA GLN A 11 -7.96 -3.95 10.10
C GLN A 11 -7.98 -3.80 8.58
N MET A 12 -6.88 -4.20 7.93
CA MET A 12 -6.85 -4.33 6.48
C MET A 12 -7.66 -5.56 6.08
N THR A 13 -8.57 -5.37 5.14
CA THR A 13 -9.39 -6.46 4.59
C THR A 13 -9.33 -6.44 3.08
N GLN A 14 -9.68 -7.56 2.46
CA GLN A 14 -9.71 -7.71 1.00
C GLN A 14 -8.40 -7.24 0.36
N VAL A 15 -7.28 -7.67 0.95
CA VAL A 15 -5.94 -7.27 0.52
C VAL A 15 -5.58 -8.01 -0.76
N SER A 16 -5.11 -7.25 -1.74
CA SER A 16 -4.57 -7.78 -2.99
C SER A 16 -3.31 -7.02 -3.35
N SER A 17 -2.29 -7.71 -3.84
CA SER A 17 -1.04 -7.08 -4.21
C SER A 17 -0.53 -7.64 -5.52
N GLY A 18 0.33 -6.89 -6.18
CA GLY A 18 0.95 -7.33 -7.43
C GLY A 18 1.71 -6.19 -8.08
N TRP A 19 2.10 -6.41 -9.33
CA TRP A 19 2.87 -5.46 -10.12
C TRP A 19 1.99 -4.93 -11.25
N PHE A 20 1.75 -3.64 -11.21
CA PHE A 20 0.87 -2.98 -12.16
C PHE A 20 1.65 -2.53 -13.39
N ASN A 21 1.03 -2.73 -14.55
CA ASN A 21 1.56 -2.24 -15.82
C ASN A 21 1.44 -0.71 -15.86
N ALA A 22 2.54 -0.03 -15.62
CA ALA A 22 2.62 1.43 -15.62
C ALA A 22 2.95 2.00 -17.00
N GLY A 23 2.82 1.19 -18.07
CA GLY A 23 3.07 1.63 -19.42
C GLY A 23 4.54 1.56 -19.80
N LEU A 24 4.98 2.53 -20.59
CA LEU A 24 6.37 2.61 -21.04
C LEU A 24 7.07 3.78 -20.34
N ASP A 25 8.35 3.60 -20.06
CA ASP A 25 9.17 4.70 -19.55
C ASP A 25 9.60 5.61 -20.74
N PRO A 26 10.32 6.74 -20.46
CA PRO A 26 10.74 7.64 -21.52
C PRO A 26 11.64 7.01 -22.58
N LEU A 27 12.29 5.87 -22.27
CA LEU A 27 13.12 5.13 -23.21
C LEU A 27 12.39 4.02 -23.95
N GLY A 28 11.07 3.92 -23.77
CA GLY A 28 10.23 2.91 -24.42
C GLY A 28 10.29 1.53 -23.76
N ARG A 29 10.80 1.43 -22.53
CA ARG A 29 10.88 0.15 -21.81
C ARG A 29 9.62 -0.07 -20.98
N ASN A 30 9.26 -1.34 -20.82
CA ASN A 30 8.12 -1.71 -19.96
C ASN A 30 8.39 -1.32 -18.51
N LYS A 31 7.38 -0.78 -17.83
CA LYS A 31 7.50 -0.39 -16.43
C LYS A 31 6.45 -1.11 -15.59
N LEU A 32 6.91 -1.67 -14.47
CA LEU A 32 6.06 -2.33 -13.46
C LEU A 32 6.23 -1.62 -12.12
N VAL A 33 5.12 -1.32 -11.45
CA VAL A 33 5.14 -0.70 -10.12
C VAL A 33 4.44 -1.60 -9.11
N PRO A 34 5.00 -1.74 -7.88
CA PRO A 34 4.34 -2.52 -6.86
C PRO A 34 3.09 -1.80 -6.38
N THR A 35 2.02 -2.56 -6.18
CA THR A 35 0.68 -2.02 -5.91
C THR A 35 -0.02 -2.88 -4.88
N VAL A 36 -0.69 -2.24 -3.93
CA VAL A 36 -1.52 -2.92 -2.93
C VAL A 36 -2.90 -2.29 -2.93
N SER A 37 -3.93 -3.14 -3.02
CA SER A 37 -5.32 -2.71 -2.86
C SER A 37 -5.89 -3.33 -1.60
N PHE A 38 -6.69 -2.57 -0.86
CA PHE A 38 -7.27 -3.04 0.39
C PHE A 38 -8.41 -2.13 0.83
N ARG A 39 -9.17 -2.62 1.82
CA ARG A 39 -10.13 -1.80 2.57
C ARG A 39 -9.70 -1.77 4.03
N LEU A 40 -10.13 -0.76 4.76
CA LEU A 40 -9.95 -0.71 6.21
C LEU A 40 -11.31 -0.93 6.87
N GLN A 41 -11.31 -1.76 7.91
CA GLN A 41 -12.48 -2.00 8.74
C GLN A 41 -12.24 -1.42 10.13
N ASN A 42 -13.23 -0.68 10.63
CA ASN A 42 -13.24 -0.20 12.02
C ASN A 42 -13.75 -1.34 12.92
N THR A 43 -12.86 -1.88 13.73
CA THR A 43 -13.17 -3.01 14.61
C THR A 43 -13.62 -2.56 16.01
N THR A 44 -13.78 -1.25 16.22
CA THR A 44 -14.20 -0.70 17.50
C THR A 44 -15.70 -0.44 17.55
N ASP A 45 -16.19 -0.05 18.72
CA ASP A 45 -17.57 0.33 18.92
C ASP A 45 -17.84 1.83 18.70
N ASP A 46 -16.81 2.58 18.34
CA ASP A 46 -16.88 4.03 18.15
C ASP A 46 -16.53 4.43 16.72
N THR A 47 -17.04 5.57 16.29
CA THR A 47 -16.64 6.16 15.02
C THR A 47 -15.21 6.67 15.12
N ILE A 48 -14.39 6.37 14.09
CA ILE A 48 -13.03 6.87 13.99
C ILE A 48 -13.00 7.96 12.91
N ARG A 49 -12.33 9.09 13.20
CA ARG A 49 -12.23 10.23 12.28
C ARG A 49 -10.77 10.64 12.07
N TYR A 50 -10.51 11.33 10.98
CA TYR A 50 -9.22 11.97 10.67
C TYR A 50 -8.08 10.96 10.61
N VAL A 51 -8.17 10.04 9.65
CA VAL A 51 -7.13 9.03 9.42
C VAL A 51 -6.44 9.26 8.09
N GLN A 52 -5.11 9.23 8.14
CA GLN A 52 -4.24 9.33 6.97
C GLN A 52 -3.43 8.05 6.88
N LEU A 53 -3.11 7.66 5.65
CA LEU A 53 -2.34 6.45 5.37
C LEU A 53 -1.08 6.78 4.57
N ASN A 54 0.00 6.07 4.86
CA ASN A 54 1.21 6.14 4.07
C ASN A 54 1.74 4.74 3.86
N GLY A 55 1.82 4.32 2.61
CA GLY A 55 2.45 3.07 2.24
C GLY A 55 3.91 3.31 1.89
N VAL A 56 4.81 2.62 2.56
CA VAL A 56 6.24 2.72 2.33
C VAL A 56 6.70 1.42 1.70
N PHE A 57 7.22 1.50 0.47
CA PHE A 57 7.68 0.34 -0.28
C PHE A 57 9.18 0.20 -0.11
N ARG A 58 9.65 -1.00 0.25
CA ARG A 58 11.07 -1.32 0.40
C ARG A 58 11.38 -2.58 -0.37
N ARG A 59 12.53 -2.61 -1.03
CA ARG A 59 13.02 -3.86 -1.63
C ARG A 59 13.53 -4.76 -0.50
N GLN A 60 13.25 -6.03 -0.59
CA GLN A 60 13.67 -6.98 0.44
C GLN A 60 15.20 -6.99 0.56
N GLY A 61 15.67 -7.00 1.82
CA GLY A 61 17.09 -6.91 2.13
C GLY A 61 17.65 -5.51 2.15
N GLU A 62 16.85 -4.48 1.86
CA GLU A 62 17.29 -3.08 1.90
C GLU A 62 16.51 -2.32 2.97
N GLU A 63 17.19 -1.46 3.69
CA GLU A 63 16.55 -0.66 4.74
C GLU A 63 15.94 0.64 4.20
N GLU A 64 16.48 1.15 3.09
CA GLU A 64 16.00 2.40 2.54
C GLU A 64 14.65 2.23 1.89
N GLU A 65 13.80 3.24 2.06
CA GLU A 65 12.54 3.25 1.34
C GLU A 65 12.80 3.46 -0.15
N TRP A 66 12.04 2.70 -0.95
CA TRP A 66 12.17 2.74 -2.40
C TRP A 66 11.10 3.63 -3.03
N GLY A 67 9.93 3.68 -2.44
CA GLY A 67 8.85 4.54 -2.87
C GLY A 67 7.82 4.69 -1.77
N THR A 68 6.95 5.68 -1.91
CA THR A 68 5.88 5.93 -0.95
C THR A 68 4.59 6.25 -1.68
N SER A 69 3.47 6.05 -0.97
CA SER A 69 2.15 6.43 -1.44
C SER A 69 1.35 6.94 -0.25
N TYR A 70 0.89 8.16 -0.34
CA TYR A 70 0.13 8.82 0.71
C TYR A 70 -1.33 8.94 0.30
N VAL A 71 -2.25 8.65 1.22
CA VAL A 71 -3.67 8.86 0.98
C VAL A 71 -4.36 9.36 2.25
N HIS A 72 -5.31 10.25 2.06
CA HIS A 72 -6.20 10.71 3.12
C HIS A 72 -7.39 9.75 3.15
N ALA A 73 -7.44 8.90 4.16
CA ALA A 73 -8.44 7.83 4.19
C ALA A 73 -9.84 8.37 4.44
N PHE A 74 -10.02 9.13 5.51
CA PHE A 74 -11.28 9.80 5.82
C PHE A 74 -11.03 10.93 6.80
N GLY A 75 -11.91 11.93 6.75
CA GLY A 75 -11.82 13.14 7.57
C GLY A 75 -12.91 13.18 8.62
N THR A 76 -13.67 14.27 8.59
CA THR A 76 -14.75 14.55 9.55
C THR A 76 -15.88 13.54 9.49
N GLU A 77 -16.20 13.03 8.30
CA GLU A 77 -17.23 12.03 8.10
C GLU A 77 -16.94 10.75 8.88
N GLY A 78 -15.67 10.39 8.96
CA GLY A 78 -15.24 9.25 9.75
C GLY A 78 -15.64 7.90 9.18
N LEU A 79 -15.30 6.86 9.93
CA LEU A 79 -15.67 5.48 9.65
C LEU A 79 -16.41 4.94 10.86
N ASP A 80 -17.69 4.59 10.66
CA ASP A 80 -18.55 4.11 11.74
C ASP A 80 -18.09 2.76 12.28
N ALA A 81 -18.50 2.46 13.50
CA ALA A 81 -18.20 1.20 14.16
C ALA A 81 -18.61 0.02 13.27
N GLY A 82 -17.70 -0.92 13.10
CA GLY A 82 -17.94 -2.13 12.31
C GLY A 82 -17.96 -1.93 10.80
N SER A 83 -17.84 -0.69 10.32
CA SER A 83 -17.94 -0.39 8.90
C SER A 83 -16.59 -0.50 8.20
N SER A 84 -16.63 -0.66 6.88
CA SER A 84 -15.44 -0.70 6.04
C SER A 84 -15.40 0.50 5.10
N THR A 85 -14.19 0.91 4.72
CA THR A 85 -13.97 1.98 3.74
C THR A 85 -14.24 1.47 2.32
N ILE A 86 -14.19 2.39 1.37
CA ILE A 86 -14.01 2.05 -0.04
C ILE A 86 -12.64 1.36 -0.21
N GLU A 87 -12.42 0.79 -1.37
CA GLU A 87 -11.12 0.22 -1.70
C GLU A 87 -10.09 1.32 -1.91
N PHE A 88 -8.97 1.22 -1.22
CA PHE A 88 -7.79 2.04 -1.46
C PHE A 88 -6.82 1.27 -2.33
N ARG A 89 -6.10 2.00 -3.15
CA ARG A 89 -5.04 1.45 -3.98
C ARG A 89 -3.80 2.31 -3.82
N LEU A 90 -2.74 1.71 -3.29
CA LEU A 90 -1.47 2.39 -3.10
C LEU A 90 -0.44 1.82 -4.06
N GLU A 91 0.23 2.70 -4.80
CA GLU A 91 1.27 2.31 -5.75
C GLU A 91 2.53 3.11 -5.46
N SER A 92 3.69 2.45 -5.62
CA SER A 92 4.97 3.15 -5.54
C SER A 92 5.17 4.01 -6.79
N GLU A 93 5.80 5.16 -6.61
CA GLU A 93 6.26 5.99 -7.73
C GLU A 93 7.36 5.31 -8.52
N ARG A 94 8.18 4.52 -7.82
CA ARG A 94 9.29 3.79 -8.44
C ARG A 94 8.86 2.38 -8.78
N GLY A 95 9.42 1.89 -9.86
CA GLY A 95 9.17 0.55 -10.32
C GLY A 95 10.38 -0.02 -11.04
N TYR A 96 10.20 -1.19 -11.60
CA TYR A 96 11.22 -1.81 -12.44
C TYR A 96 10.91 -1.53 -13.90
N THR A 97 11.97 -1.31 -14.67
CA THR A 97 11.88 -1.13 -16.12
C THR A 97 12.71 -2.20 -16.81
N GLY A 98 12.26 -2.63 -17.98
CA GLY A 98 12.96 -3.63 -18.76
C GLY A 98 12.46 -3.70 -20.18
N GLU A 99 13.29 -4.25 -21.06
CA GLU A 99 12.94 -4.45 -22.46
C GLU A 99 12.17 -5.75 -22.69
N GLN A 100 12.21 -6.67 -21.72
CA GLN A 100 11.52 -7.94 -21.80
C GLN A 100 10.00 -7.72 -21.64
N ALA A 101 9.23 -8.75 -21.99
CA ALA A 101 7.81 -8.79 -21.68
C ALA A 101 7.63 -8.75 -20.14
N ARG A 102 6.50 -8.21 -19.69
CA ARG A 102 6.28 -7.97 -18.24
C ARG A 102 6.28 -9.26 -17.42
N ASP A 103 5.70 -10.33 -17.93
CA ASP A 103 5.73 -11.62 -17.26
C ASP A 103 7.16 -12.17 -17.13
N GLU A 104 8.00 -11.92 -18.13
CA GLU A 104 9.41 -12.31 -18.08
C GLU A 104 10.19 -11.49 -17.06
N MET A 105 9.85 -10.22 -16.90
CA MET A 105 10.45 -9.37 -15.87
C MET A 105 10.20 -9.94 -14.48
N LEU A 106 8.97 -10.37 -14.20
CA LEU A 106 8.60 -10.94 -12.90
C LEU A 106 9.32 -12.26 -12.62
N ALA A 107 9.66 -13.01 -13.65
CA ALA A 107 10.35 -14.29 -13.53
C ALA A 107 11.88 -14.16 -13.52
N HIS A 108 12.41 -12.97 -13.77
CA HIS A 108 13.85 -12.75 -13.91
C HIS A 108 14.54 -12.93 -12.56
N SER A 109 15.71 -13.57 -12.56
CA SER A 109 16.48 -13.85 -11.34
C SER A 109 16.97 -12.58 -10.63
N GLY A 110 17.13 -11.47 -11.36
CA GLY A 110 17.52 -10.19 -10.79
C GLY A 110 16.36 -9.38 -10.21
N PHE A 111 15.12 -9.89 -10.31
CA PHE A 111 13.96 -9.22 -9.77
C PHE A 111 13.95 -9.34 -8.25
N VAL A 112 13.94 -8.20 -7.56
CA VAL A 112 13.94 -8.16 -6.09
C VAL A 112 12.52 -7.91 -5.60
N ASP A 113 12.04 -8.79 -4.73
CA ASP A 113 10.70 -8.63 -4.15
C ASP A 113 10.64 -7.39 -3.27
N VAL A 114 9.43 -6.87 -3.14
CA VAL A 114 9.16 -5.63 -2.42
C VAL A 114 8.13 -5.90 -1.33
N THR A 115 8.29 -5.23 -0.20
CA THR A 115 7.34 -5.22 0.90
C THR A 115 6.80 -3.81 1.07
N MET A 116 5.49 -3.69 1.31
CA MET A 116 4.89 -2.41 1.67
C MET A 116 4.54 -2.43 3.15
N ASP A 117 5.08 -1.45 3.89
CA ASP A 117 4.66 -1.17 5.26
C ASP A 117 3.58 -0.10 5.22
N LEU A 118 2.42 -0.39 5.79
CA LEU A 118 1.33 0.57 5.87
C LEU A 118 1.36 1.27 7.23
N PHE A 119 1.50 2.58 7.19
CA PHE A 119 1.47 3.44 8.38
C PHE A 119 0.16 4.22 8.43
N VAL A 120 -0.33 4.41 9.64
CA VAL A 120 -1.57 5.13 9.92
C VAL A 120 -1.27 6.29 10.85
N LYS A 121 -1.85 7.44 10.54
CA LYS A 121 -1.82 8.60 11.42
C LYS A 121 -3.26 8.99 11.76
N HIS A 122 -3.56 9.02 13.05
CA HIS A 122 -4.87 9.42 13.56
C HIS A 122 -4.76 10.83 14.11
N ARG A 123 -5.49 11.76 13.52
CA ARG A 123 -5.46 13.18 13.91
C ARG A 123 -4.04 13.74 13.81
N GLY A 124 -3.54 14.36 14.87
CA GLY A 124 -2.18 14.88 14.95
C GLY A 124 -1.19 13.95 15.64
N ASP A 125 -1.59 12.71 15.89
CA ASP A 125 -0.75 11.72 16.56
C ASP A 125 0.40 11.26 15.64
N GLN A 126 1.31 10.47 16.17
CA GLN A 126 2.42 9.95 15.40
C GLN A 126 1.98 8.86 14.44
N TRP A 127 2.77 8.66 13.38
CA TRP A 127 2.58 7.56 12.46
C TRP A 127 2.86 6.24 13.17
N VAL A 128 1.97 5.28 13.00
CA VAL A 128 2.08 3.94 13.59
C VAL A 128 1.93 2.91 12.48
N ARG A 129 2.82 1.91 12.45
CA ARG A 129 2.72 0.84 11.47
C ARG A 129 1.50 -0.04 11.78
N LEU A 130 0.64 -0.18 10.78
CA LEU A 130 -0.55 -1.02 10.87
C LEU A 130 -0.25 -2.47 10.47
N ASP A 131 0.44 -2.64 9.35
CA ASP A 131 0.72 -3.96 8.80
C ASP A 131 1.84 -3.88 7.76
N SER A 132 2.36 -5.05 7.38
CA SER A 132 3.33 -5.20 6.29
C SER A 132 2.79 -6.22 5.30
N ILE A 133 2.87 -5.89 4.02
CA ILE A 133 2.36 -6.73 2.93
C ILE A 133 3.49 -7.02 1.96
N ASP A 134 3.79 -8.30 1.76
CA ASP A 134 4.71 -8.72 0.69
C ASP A 134 3.97 -8.62 -0.64
N ILE A 135 4.61 -8.00 -1.62
CA ILE A 135 3.99 -7.81 -2.94
C ILE A 135 4.12 -9.11 -3.73
N ASP A 136 3.00 -9.70 -4.11
CA ASP A 136 2.98 -10.93 -4.89
C ASP A 136 3.58 -10.69 -6.28
N ARG A 137 4.32 -11.68 -6.77
CA ARG A 137 4.85 -11.64 -8.14
C ARG A 137 3.77 -12.03 -9.12
N GLN A 138 2.77 -11.17 -9.24
CA GLN A 138 1.72 -11.33 -10.25
C GLN A 138 1.51 -10.02 -10.97
N LEU A 139 1.19 -10.13 -12.24
CA LEU A 139 0.88 -8.96 -13.06
C LEU A 139 -0.56 -8.55 -12.81
N LEU A 140 -0.76 -7.30 -12.38
CA LEU A 140 -2.08 -6.74 -12.21
C LEU A 140 -2.52 -6.08 -13.52
N THR A 141 -3.67 -6.47 -13.98
CA THR A 141 -4.34 -5.81 -15.10
C THR A 141 -5.47 -4.98 -14.54
N GLN A 142 -5.86 -3.99 -15.27
CA GLN A 142 -6.93 -3.08 -14.86
C GLN A 142 -8.20 -3.83 -14.48
#